data_a0bb34b40faf740034af95b686ec6356
#
_entry.id   a0bb34b40faf740034af95b686ec6356
#
_cell.length_a   1.000
_cell.length_b   1.000
_cell.length_c   1.000
_cell.angle_alpha   90.00
_cell.angle_beta   90.00
_cell.angle_gamma   90.00
#
_symmetry.space_group_name_H-M   'P 1'
#
loop_
_entity.id
_entity.type
_entity.pdbx_description
1 polymer ?
#
loop_
_entity_poly.entity_id
_entity_poly.type
_entity_poly.pdbx_seq_one_letter_code
_entity_poly.pdbx_strand_id
1 'polypeptide(L)'
;CNFYRSDDKFDILDFHDDEKKVIVEVKGRNCSSTRWKETILTCGKITEGLMEVEKGYDVYIFFVFTDKTKYVKLEQDKCNWNIKNTGTRYIPHYLIPVDSMIEFKRGDDLEEPQEEEEEGMIEIN
;
A
#
# COMPACT_ATOMS: atom_id res chain seq x y z
N CYS A 1 -14.20 -6.07 7.14
CA CYS A 1 -13.91 -4.63 7.07
C CYS A 1 -15.01 -3.90 6.33
N ASN A 2 -15.37 -2.74 6.84
CA ASN A 2 -16.36 -1.88 6.22
C ASN A 2 -15.66 -0.69 5.60
N PHE A 3 -15.11 -0.89 4.43
CA PHE A 3 -14.42 0.18 3.72
C PHE A 3 -15.40 1.08 3.01
N TYR A 4 -15.07 2.31 2.90
CA TYR A 4 -15.80 3.28 2.09
C TYR A 4 -14.79 4.09 1.30
N ARG A 5 -15.26 4.57 0.14
CA ARG A 5 -14.43 5.44 -0.68
C ARG A 5 -14.62 6.87 -0.22
N SER A 6 -13.53 7.61 -0.11
CA SER A 6 -13.60 9.00 0.24
C SER A 6 -14.26 9.79 -0.87
N ASP A 7 -15.21 10.66 -0.50
CA ASP A 7 -15.87 11.53 -1.45
C ASP A 7 -15.15 12.87 -1.60
N ASP A 8 -14.20 13.15 -0.74
CA ASP A 8 -13.48 14.41 -0.79
C ASP A 8 -12.38 14.30 -1.83
N LYS A 9 -12.49 15.12 -2.89
CA LYS A 9 -11.50 15.08 -3.96
C LYS A 9 -10.10 15.48 -3.50
N PHE A 10 -9.99 16.08 -2.33
CA PHE A 10 -8.70 16.43 -1.74
C PHE A 10 -8.16 15.35 -0.83
N ASP A 11 -8.95 14.32 -0.57
CA ASP A 11 -8.44 13.20 0.20
C ASP A 11 -7.36 12.48 -0.60
N ILE A 12 -6.31 12.12 0.08
CA ILE A 12 -5.16 11.50 -0.53
C ILE A 12 -5.29 9.98 -0.52
N LEU A 13 -6.04 9.46 0.45
CA LEU A 13 -6.16 8.01 0.68
C LEU A 13 -7.55 7.55 0.24
N ASP A 14 -7.60 6.38 -0.41
CA ASP A 14 -8.79 5.94 -1.14
C ASP A 14 -9.88 5.33 -0.27
N PHE A 15 -9.53 4.45 0.67
CA PHE A 15 -10.51 3.70 1.43
C PHE A 15 -10.16 3.72 2.90
N HIS A 16 -11.18 3.97 3.75
CA HIS A 16 -10.98 4.06 5.20
C HIS A 16 -11.95 3.13 5.89
N ASP A 17 -11.48 2.50 6.96
CA ASP A 17 -12.34 1.84 7.95
C ASP A 17 -11.94 2.42 9.29
N ASP A 18 -12.69 3.41 9.77
CA ASP A 18 -12.31 4.14 10.97
C ASP A 18 -12.50 3.33 12.23
N GLU A 19 -13.41 2.36 12.18
CA GLU A 19 -13.66 1.52 13.35
C GLU A 19 -12.50 0.57 13.59
N LYS A 20 -11.97 -0.01 12.52
CA LYS A 20 -10.84 -0.93 12.60
C LYS A 20 -9.51 -0.24 12.44
N LYS A 21 -9.53 1.06 12.19
CA LYS A 21 -8.31 1.85 12.01
C LYS A 21 -7.45 1.32 10.87
N VAL A 22 -8.06 1.15 9.71
CA VAL A 22 -7.36 0.67 8.52
C VAL A 22 -7.60 1.64 7.36
N ILE A 23 -6.53 1.96 6.65
CA ILE A 23 -6.61 2.82 5.47
C ILE A 23 -5.90 2.09 4.33
N VAL A 24 -6.53 2.12 3.16
CA VAL A 24 -6.00 1.46 1.97
C VAL A 24 -5.98 2.45 0.82
N GLU A 25 -4.82 2.59 0.20
CA GLU A 25 -4.65 3.35 -1.03
C GLU A 25 -4.41 2.34 -2.16
N VAL A 26 -5.10 2.52 -3.30
CA VAL A 26 -4.96 1.61 -4.44
C VAL A 26 -4.45 2.39 -5.64
N LYS A 27 -3.37 1.90 -6.23
CA LYS A 27 -2.74 2.51 -7.40
C LYS A 27 -2.67 1.52 -8.53
N GLY A 28 -3.31 1.84 -9.65
CA GLY A 28 -3.19 1.04 -10.86
C GLY A 28 -1.86 1.31 -11.55
N ARG A 29 -1.29 0.26 -12.12
CA ARG A 29 -0.05 0.36 -12.89
C ARG A 29 -0.26 -0.38 -14.19
N ASN A 30 -0.14 0.32 -15.31
CA ASN A 30 -0.43 -0.25 -16.63
C ASN A 30 0.80 -0.96 -17.19
N CYS A 31 1.34 -1.88 -16.38
CA CYS A 31 2.48 -2.68 -16.78
C CYS A 31 2.52 -3.92 -15.89
N SER A 32 3.34 -4.91 -16.28
CA SER A 32 3.51 -6.08 -15.44
C SER A 32 4.41 -5.74 -14.25
N SER A 33 4.31 -6.54 -13.20
CA SER A 33 5.12 -6.34 -11.99
C SER A 33 6.61 -6.57 -12.25
N THR A 34 6.96 -7.18 -13.38
CA THR A 34 8.36 -7.43 -13.73
C THR A 34 8.92 -6.40 -14.72
N ARG A 35 8.09 -5.46 -15.17
CA ARG A 35 8.52 -4.47 -16.16
C ARG A 35 9.61 -3.56 -15.64
N TRP A 36 9.45 -3.05 -14.42
CA TRP A 36 10.39 -2.14 -13.80
C TRP A 36 10.79 -2.67 -12.44
N LYS A 37 12.00 -2.36 -12.02
CA LYS A 37 12.46 -2.76 -10.69
C LYS A 37 11.74 -2.00 -9.59
N GLU A 38 11.28 -0.80 -9.89
CA GLU A 38 10.66 0.08 -8.90
C GLU A 38 9.40 0.69 -9.48
N THR A 39 8.46 1.03 -8.60
CA THR A 39 7.34 1.88 -8.95
C THR A 39 7.45 3.14 -8.12
N ILE A 40 6.74 4.18 -8.55
CA ILE A 40 6.87 5.49 -7.89
C ILE A 40 5.59 5.83 -7.17
N LEU A 41 5.74 6.60 -6.09
CA LEU A 41 4.61 7.16 -5.36
C LEU A 41 5.08 8.50 -4.80
N THR A 42 4.22 9.52 -4.89
CA THR A 42 4.62 10.86 -4.44
C THR A 42 5.00 10.83 -2.97
N CYS A 43 5.99 11.65 -2.62
CA CYS A 43 6.39 11.77 -1.22
C CYS A 43 5.24 12.28 -0.36
N GLY A 44 4.35 13.09 -0.95
CA GLY A 44 3.18 13.57 -0.23
C GLY A 44 2.25 12.45 0.22
N LYS A 45 2.03 11.46 -0.65
CA LYS A 45 1.20 10.31 -0.29
C LYS A 45 1.80 9.54 0.87
N ILE A 46 3.10 9.31 0.82
CA ILE A 46 3.78 8.58 1.89
C ILE A 46 3.72 9.38 3.19
N THR A 47 3.96 10.68 3.12
CA THR A 47 3.91 11.54 4.31
C THR A 47 2.52 11.50 4.95
N GLU A 48 1.48 11.64 4.14
CA GLU A 48 0.12 11.60 4.67
C GLU A 48 -0.19 10.24 5.27
N GLY A 49 0.25 9.17 4.61
CA GLY A 49 0.05 7.83 5.14
C GLY A 49 0.74 7.64 6.48
N LEU A 50 1.97 8.12 6.60
CA LEU A 50 2.71 7.98 7.85
C LEU A 50 2.09 8.82 8.97
N MET A 51 1.47 9.96 8.65
CA MET A 51 0.73 10.72 9.64
C MET A 51 -0.45 9.92 10.19
N GLU A 52 -1.11 9.14 9.34
CA GLU A 52 -2.21 8.30 9.79
C GLU A 52 -1.69 7.13 10.62
N VAL A 53 -0.51 6.58 10.27
CA VAL A 53 0.13 5.55 11.10
C VAL A 53 0.38 6.10 12.51
N GLU A 54 0.83 7.35 12.59
CA GLU A 54 1.07 8.00 13.88
C GLU A 54 -0.20 8.06 14.71
N LYS A 55 -1.36 8.20 14.06
CA LYS A 55 -2.64 8.26 14.74
C LYS A 55 -3.19 6.89 15.13
N GLY A 56 -2.47 5.82 14.77
CA GLY A 56 -2.86 4.47 15.14
C GLY A 56 -3.52 3.66 14.03
N TYR A 57 -3.50 4.18 12.80
CA TYR A 57 -4.05 3.44 11.67
C TYR A 57 -3.02 2.51 11.07
N ASP A 58 -3.50 1.38 10.54
CA ASP A 58 -2.72 0.54 9.64
C ASP A 58 -2.95 1.05 8.24
N VAL A 59 -1.89 1.41 7.54
CA VAL A 59 -1.99 2.01 6.20
C VAL A 59 -1.29 1.11 5.20
N TYR A 60 -2.05 0.73 4.17
CA TYR A 60 -1.57 -0.15 3.11
C TYR A 60 -1.66 0.55 1.78
N ILE A 61 -0.66 0.35 0.93
CA ILE A 61 -0.70 0.86 -0.44
C ILE A 61 -0.62 -0.34 -1.36
N PHE A 62 -1.66 -0.53 -2.17
CA PHE A 62 -1.76 -1.63 -3.10
C PHE A 62 -1.44 -1.12 -4.50
N PHE A 63 -0.62 -1.89 -5.20
CA PHE A 63 -0.28 -1.61 -6.60
C PHE A 63 -0.86 -2.73 -7.44
N VAL A 64 -1.80 -2.37 -8.32
CA VAL A 64 -2.48 -3.34 -9.18
C VAL A 64 -1.78 -3.32 -10.53
N PHE A 65 -0.88 -4.29 -10.72
CA PHE A 65 -0.18 -4.49 -11.99
C PHE A 65 -1.05 -5.33 -12.92
N THR A 66 -0.66 -5.42 -14.19
CA THR A 66 -1.46 -6.20 -15.14
C THR A 66 -1.43 -7.70 -14.86
N ASP A 67 -0.39 -8.18 -14.19
CA ASP A 67 -0.22 -9.61 -13.91
C ASP A 67 -0.54 -9.98 -12.46
N LYS A 68 -0.43 -9.07 -11.54
CA LYS A 68 -0.68 -9.37 -10.12
C LYS A 68 -0.82 -8.09 -9.32
N THR A 69 -1.28 -8.22 -8.10
CA THR A 69 -1.40 -7.12 -7.15
C THR A 69 -0.38 -7.33 -6.04
N LYS A 70 0.32 -6.28 -5.70
CA LYS A 70 1.28 -6.29 -4.60
C LYS A 70 1.00 -5.12 -3.68
N TYR A 71 1.48 -5.19 -2.44
CA TYR A 71 1.24 -4.11 -1.52
C TYR A 71 2.41 -3.90 -0.57
N VAL A 72 2.44 -2.71 0.01
CA VAL A 72 3.35 -2.39 1.11
C VAL A 72 2.50 -1.87 2.26
N LYS A 73 2.94 -2.17 3.47
CA LYS A 73 2.38 -1.56 4.67
C LYS A 73 3.31 -0.45 5.12
N LEU A 74 2.77 0.72 5.36
CA LEU A 74 3.60 1.85 5.78
C LEU A 74 3.95 1.72 7.25
N GLU A 75 5.25 1.88 7.55
CA GLU A 75 5.76 1.84 8.91
C GLU A 75 6.81 2.93 9.03
N GLN A 76 6.86 3.59 10.19
CA GLN A 76 7.66 4.80 10.37
C GLN A 76 9.14 4.60 10.01
N ASP A 77 9.70 3.46 10.36
CA ASP A 77 11.13 3.26 10.17
C ASP A 77 11.45 2.41 8.96
N LYS A 78 10.49 2.16 8.07
CA LYS A 78 10.69 1.22 6.97
C LYS A 78 10.45 1.81 5.59
N CYS A 79 10.36 3.13 5.51
CA CYS A 79 10.19 3.80 4.22
C CYS A 79 11.50 4.44 3.79
N ASN A 80 12.56 3.64 3.78
CA ASN A 80 13.91 4.12 3.46
C ASN A 80 14.20 3.95 1.97
N TRP A 81 13.27 4.40 1.14
CA TRP A 81 13.39 4.30 -0.31
C TRP A 81 14.08 5.54 -0.86
N ASN A 82 14.70 5.38 -2.02
CA ASN A 82 15.30 6.51 -2.73
C ASN A 82 14.22 7.46 -3.22
N ILE A 83 14.59 8.73 -3.38
CA ILE A 83 13.69 9.77 -3.83
C ILE A 83 14.21 10.34 -5.14
N LYS A 84 13.31 10.60 -6.07
CA LYS A 84 13.66 11.21 -7.35
C LYS A 84 12.55 12.15 -7.77
N ASN A 85 12.94 13.32 -8.29
CA ASN A 85 11.99 14.22 -8.92
C ASN A 85 11.65 13.66 -10.29
N THR A 86 10.39 13.34 -10.51
CA THR A 86 9.98 12.69 -11.75
C THR A 86 8.50 12.95 -12.00
N GLY A 87 8.01 12.43 -13.13
CA GLY A 87 6.63 12.64 -13.52
C GLY A 87 6.43 13.90 -14.29
N THR A 88 5.21 14.14 -14.77
CA THR A 88 4.90 15.30 -15.60
C THR A 88 5.12 16.61 -14.86
N ARG A 89 4.94 16.64 -13.55
CA ARG A 89 5.12 17.84 -12.74
C ARG A 89 6.50 17.89 -12.08
N TYR A 90 7.31 16.89 -12.30
CA TYR A 90 8.69 16.83 -11.82
C TYR A 90 8.76 17.06 -10.29
N ILE A 91 7.90 16.36 -9.55
CA ILE A 91 7.86 16.47 -8.10
C ILE A 91 8.51 15.24 -7.47
N PRO A 92 8.85 15.29 -6.17
CA PRO A 92 9.56 14.19 -5.55
C PRO A 92 8.67 12.96 -5.38
N HIS A 93 9.22 11.82 -5.73
CA HIS A 93 8.58 10.52 -5.59
C HIS A 93 9.54 9.58 -4.89
N TYR A 94 8.99 8.67 -4.09
CA TYR A 94 9.75 7.52 -3.63
C TYR A 94 9.82 6.48 -4.73
N LEU A 95 10.98 5.84 -4.83
CA LEU A 95 11.19 4.71 -5.73
C LEU A 95 11.06 3.44 -4.88
N ILE A 96 9.93 2.76 -5.02
CA ILE A 96 9.61 1.62 -4.16
C ILE A 96 9.95 0.34 -4.91
N PRO A 97 10.89 -0.47 -4.40
CA PRO A 97 11.27 -1.71 -5.09
C PRO A 97 10.10 -2.69 -5.13
N VAL A 98 9.75 -3.13 -6.33
CA VAL A 98 8.62 -4.04 -6.51
C VAL A 98 8.88 -5.37 -5.83
N ASP A 99 10.15 -5.82 -5.86
CA ASP A 99 10.51 -7.10 -5.24
C ASP A 99 10.39 -7.10 -3.73
N SER A 100 10.35 -5.92 -3.11
CA SER A 100 10.19 -5.83 -1.65
C SER A 100 8.73 -5.87 -1.22
N MET A 101 7.81 -5.83 -2.16
CA MET A 101 6.38 -5.82 -1.85
C MET A 101 5.87 -7.23 -1.63
N ILE A 102 4.75 -7.30 -0.91
CA ILE A 102 4.08 -8.57 -0.65
C ILE A 102 3.02 -8.78 -1.71
N GLU A 103 2.97 -9.98 -2.27
CA GLU A 103 1.95 -10.29 -3.25
C GLU A 103 0.61 -10.50 -2.55
N PHE A 104 -0.40 -9.82 -3.03
CA PHE A 104 -1.76 -9.96 -2.52
C PHE A 104 -2.51 -10.96 -3.38
N LYS A 105 -2.99 -12.03 -2.75
CA LYS A 105 -3.78 -13.05 -3.42
C LYS A 105 -5.21 -12.88 -2.99
N ARG A 106 -6.11 -12.87 -3.95
CA ARG A 106 -7.51 -12.56 -3.72
C ARG A 106 -8.33 -13.83 -3.68
N GLY A 107 -9.60 -13.64 -3.38
CA GLY A 107 -10.54 -14.74 -3.38
C GLY A 107 -10.33 -15.64 -2.18
N ASP A 108 -10.43 -16.93 -2.41
CA ASP A 108 -10.30 -17.91 -1.36
C ASP A 108 -8.91 -18.00 -0.76
N ASP A 109 -7.95 -17.35 -1.36
CA ASP A 109 -6.61 -17.27 -0.79
C ASP A 109 -6.56 -16.42 0.46
N LEU A 110 -7.63 -15.73 0.80
CA LEU A 110 -7.64 -14.74 1.88
C LEU A 110 -8.22 -15.28 3.17
N GLU A 111 -8.32 -16.53 3.35
CA GLU A 111 -8.92 -17.02 4.55
C GLU A 111 -8.38 -16.55 5.80
N GLU A 112 -8.56 -16.28 6.02
CA GLU A 112 -8.31 -15.92 6.98
C GLU A 112 -7.69 -15.73 7.76
N PRO A 113 -7.81 -15.65 7.89
CA PRO A 113 -7.08 -15.42 8.50
C PRO A 113 -6.64 -15.26 9.29
N GLN A 114 -6.58 -15.54 9.53
CA GLN A 114 -6.30 -15.44 10.00
C GLN A 114 -5.62 -15.18 10.56
N GLU A 115 -5.42 -15.41 11.00
CA GLU A 115 -5.13 -15.07 11.35
C GLU A 115 -4.25 -15.11 11.63
N GLU A 116 -3.91 -15.55 12.08
CA GLU A 116 -3.53 -15.47 12.16
C GLU A 116 -2.79 -15.50 12.24
N GLU A 117 -2.42 -16.00 12.68
CA GLU A 117 -2.11 -15.95 12.65
C GLU A 117 -1.52 -15.96 12.59
N GLU A 118 -1.25 -16.51 13.06
CA GLU A 118 -1.01 -16.48 12.93
C GLU A 118 -0.44 -16.59 12.67
N GLU A 119 -0.06 -17.14 13.11
CA GLU A 119 0.18 -17.22 12.77
C GLU A 119 0.50 -17.31 12.39
N GLY A 120 0.82 -18.04 12.94
CA GLY A 120 0.80 -18.04 12.41
C GLY A 120 1.07 -18.22 12.08
N MET A 121 1.09 -18.48 12.38
CA MET A 121 0.86 -18.48 12.00
C MET A 121 0.91 -18.72 11.55
N ILE A 122 1.44 -19.06 11.72
CA ILE A 122 1.11 -19.17 11.36
C ILE A 122 1.29 -19.60 11.01
N GLU A 123 1.67 -19.96 11.08
CA GLU A 123 1.38 -20.21 10.75
C GLU A 123 1.32 -20.35 10.29
N ILE A 124 1.81 -20.72 10.34
CA ILE A 124 1.35 -20.75 9.97
C ILE A 124 1.38 -20.89 9.66
N ASN A 125 1.68 -21.27 9.78
CA ASN A 125 1.30 -21.25 9.50
C ASN A 125 1.20 -21.09 9.41
#